data_1f187e68ec718d44e758c093af46a32a
#
_entry.id   1f187e68ec718d44e758c093af46a32a
#
_cell.length_a   1.000
_cell.length_b   1.000
_cell.length_c   1.000
_cell.angle_alpha   90.00
_cell.angle_beta   90.00
_cell.angle_gamma   90.00
#
_symmetry.space_group_name_H-M   'P 1'
#
loop_
_entity.id
_entity.type
_entity.pdbx_description
1 polymer ?
#
loop_
_entity_poly.entity_id
_entity_poly.type
_entity_poly.pdbx_seq_one_letter_code
_entity_poly.pdbx_strand_id
1 'polypeptide(L)'
;MSVSAVPLLRPLPDFARRRAPFPFSAIVGQEDMKLALVLTAVDPGIGGVLVFGDRGTGKSTAVRALAALLPEIEAVEGCPVNSARAADVPDWAQGATDRIIRKPTPVIDLPLGVTEDRVVGALDIERALTRGEKAFEPGLLARANRGYLYIDEVNLLEDHLVDLLIDVAASGENVVE
;
A
#
# COMPACT_ATOMS: atom_id res chain seq x y z
N MET A 1 -27.04 40.06 33.13
CA MET A 1 -26.09 40.18 32.01
C MET A 1 -25.87 38.80 31.44
N SER A 2 -26.51 38.50 30.31
CA SER A 2 -26.42 37.19 29.62
C SER A 2 -25.23 37.23 28.66
N VAL A 3 -24.23 36.41 28.87
CA VAL A 3 -23.10 36.24 27.96
C VAL A 3 -23.54 35.29 26.87
N SER A 4 -23.78 35.82 25.69
CA SER A 4 -24.08 35.02 24.47
C SER A 4 -22.84 34.25 24.05
N ALA A 5 -22.94 32.92 24.06
CA ALA A 5 -21.86 32.06 23.59
C ALA A 5 -21.67 32.22 22.06
N VAL A 6 -20.46 32.57 21.66
CA VAL A 6 -20.05 32.59 20.24
C VAL A 6 -20.10 31.15 19.71
N PRO A 7 -20.78 30.87 18.58
CA PRO A 7 -20.81 29.53 18.03
C PRO A 7 -19.41 29.11 17.58
N LEU A 8 -18.93 27.99 18.12
CA LEU A 8 -17.71 27.34 17.71
C LEU A 8 -17.77 27.05 16.19
N LEU A 9 -16.78 27.52 15.46
CA LEU A 9 -16.61 27.23 14.05
C LEU A 9 -16.74 25.72 13.81
N ARG A 10 -17.67 25.33 12.92
CA ARG A 10 -17.78 23.93 12.49
C ARG A 10 -16.42 23.45 12.00
N PRO A 11 -15.93 22.26 12.45
CA PRO A 11 -14.72 21.70 11.89
C PRO A 11 -14.89 21.51 10.39
N LEU A 12 -13.91 21.97 9.62
CA LEU A 12 -13.88 21.76 8.18
C LEU A 12 -13.92 20.25 7.88
N PRO A 13 -14.62 19.83 6.81
CA PRO A 13 -14.67 18.43 6.41
C PRO A 13 -13.26 17.85 6.21
N ASP A 14 -13.09 16.59 6.51
CA ASP A 14 -11.79 15.88 6.60
C ASP A 14 -10.96 15.91 5.30
N PHE A 15 -11.59 16.14 4.14
CA PHE A 15 -10.89 16.30 2.87
C PHE A 15 -10.05 17.59 2.79
N ALA A 16 -10.33 18.60 3.60
CA ALA A 16 -9.52 19.83 3.65
C ALA A 16 -8.14 19.63 4.31
N ARG A 17 -7.90 18.50 4.97
CA ARG A 17 -6.62 18.17 5.63
C ARG A 17 -5.68 17.31 4.80
N ARG A 18 -6.15 16.69 3.72
CA ARG A 18 -5.27 15.95 2.81
C ARG A 18 -4.57 16.97 1.91
N ARG A 19 -3.30 17.25 2.20
CA ARG A 19 -2.46 18.00 1.25
C ARG A 19 -2.49 17.25 -0.08
N ALA A 20 -2.81 17.97 -1.16
CA ALA A 20 -2.70 17.42 -2.50
C ALA A 20 -1.27 16.87 -2.69
N PRO A 21 -1.09 15.68 -3.27
CA PRO A 21 0.22 15.15 -3.55
C PRO A 21 0.98 16.11 -4.47
N PHE A 22 2.30 16.17 -4.31
CA PHE A 22 3.14 17.00 -5.18
C PHE A 22 2.98 16.50 -6.63
N PRO A 23 2.79 17.39 -7.62
CA PRO A 23 2.60 16.95 -9.00
C PRO A 23 3.84 16.21 -9.53
N PHE A 24 3.65 15.02 -10.12
CA PHE A 24 4.74 14.22 -10.68
C PHE A 24 5.52 14.99 -11.76
N SER A 25 4.81 15.73 -12.60
CA SER A 25 5.40 16.59 -13.65
C SER A 25 6.22 17.76 -13.12
N ALA A 26 6.01 18.15 -11.87
CA ALA A 26 6.76 19.24 -11.24
C ALA A 26 8.07 18.78 -10.57
N ILE A 27 8.34 17.45 -10.57
CA ILE A 27 9.61 16.92 -10.08
C ILE A 27 10.69 17.25 -11.10
N VAL A 28 11.63 18.10 -10.70
CA VAL A 28 12.75 18.52 -11.53
C VAL A 28 13.90 17.53 -11.41
N GLY A 29 14.48 17.15 -12.55
CA GLY A 29 15.56 16.15 -12.60
C GLY A 29 15.06 14.72 -12.40
N GLN A 30 15.99 13.80 -12.14
CA GLN A 30 15.76 12.37 -11.88
C GLN A 30 14.94 11.68 -12.99
N GLU A 31 15.27 11.98 -14.23
CA GLU A 31 14.51 11.50 -15.39
C GLU A 31 14.50 9.97 -15.48
N ASP A 32 15.64 9.32 -15.18
CA ASP A 32 15.74 7.85 -15.17
C ASP A 32 14.84 7.22 -14.11
N MET A 33 14.81 7.78 -12.90
CA MET A 33 13.91 7.32 -11.84
C MET A 33 12.44 7.51 -12.24
N LYS A 34 12.09 8.66 -12.78
CA LYS A 34 10.73 8.94 -13.25
C LYS A 34 10.30 7.98 -14.36
N LEU A 35 11.22 7.74 -15.32
CA LEU A 35 10.97 6.80 -16.40
C LEU A 35 10.76 5.38 -15.87
N ALA A 36 11.65 4.90 -14.99
CA ALA A 36 11.56 3.58 -14.39
C ALA A 36 10.23 3.39 -13.63
N LEU A 37 9.81 4.39 -12.83
CA LEU A 37 8.54 4.38 -12.13
C LEU A 37 7.33 4.34 -13.09
N VAL A 38 7.38 5.08 -14.19
CA VAL A 38 6.32 5.04 -15.21
C VAL A 38 6.27 3.69 -15.90
N LEU A 39 7.43 3.09 -16.20
CA LEU A 39 7.48 1.76 -16.83
C LEU A 39 6.83 0.69 -15.95
N THR A 40 7.07 0.69 -14.64
CA THR A 40 6.38 -0.26 -13.72
C THR A 40 4.87 -0.02 -13.61
N ALA A 41 4.42 1.22 -13.83
CA ALA A 41 2.99 1.51 -13.89
C ALA A 41 2.33 1.01 -15.17
N VAL A 42 3.08 0.98 -16.29
CA VAL A 42 2.60 0.50 -17.60
C VAL A 42 2.65 -1.02 -17.68
N ASP A 43 3.73 -1.61 -17.14
CA ASP A 43 3.94 -3.06 -17.13
C ASP A 43 4.26 -3.53 -15.71
N PRO A 44 3.25 -3.97 -14.94
CA PRO A 44 3.46 -4.53 -13.61
C PRO A 44 4.34 -5.77 -13.57
N GLY A 45 4.51 -6.48 -14.71
CA GLY A 45 5.39 -7.64 -14.83
C GLY A 45 6.88 -7.32 -14.64
N ILE A 46 7.27 -6.03 -14.64
CA ILE A 46 8.62 -5.59 -14.27
C ILE A 46 8.91 -5.87 -12.78
N GLY A 47 7.88 -6.01 -11.96
CA GLY A 47 7.98 -6.37 -10.54
C GLY A 47 8.35 -5.19 -9.63
N GLY A 48 9.41 -4.44 -9.94
CA GLY A 48 9.82 -3.32 -9.08
C GLY A 48 10.96 -2.48 -9.64
N VAL A 49 11.29 -1.41 -8.90
CA VAL A 49 12.40 -0.49 -9.22
C VAL A 49 13.25 -0.28 -7.98
N LEU A 50 14.54 -0.53 -8.12
CA LEU A 50 15.53 -0.17 -7.11
C LEU A 50 16.16 1.18 -7.45
N VAL A 51 15.95 2.17 -6.58
CA VAL A 51 16.44 3.53 -6.78
C VAL A 51 17.61 3.81 -5.84
N PHE A 52 18.80 3.96 -6.43
CA PHE A 52 19.98 4.43 -5.71
C PHE A 52 20.00 5.95 -5.64
N GLY A 53 20.50 6.50 -4.56
CA GLY A 53 20.67 7.96 -4.39
C GLY A 53 20.54 8.39 -2.93
N ASP A 54 21.02 9.61 -2.68
CA ASP A 54 21.09 10.20 -1.35
C ASP A 54 19.69 10.40 -0.72
N ARG A 55 19.71 10.56 0.62
CA ARG A 55 18.52 10.93 1.38
C ARG A 55 18.01 12.31 0.95
N GLY A 56 16.71 12.51 0.97
CA GLY A 56 16.11 13.82 0.68
C GLY A 56 15.98 14.14 -0.81
N THR A 57 16.30 13.22 -1.73
CA THR A 57 16.18 13.43 -3.17
C THR A 57 14.75 13.31 -3.71
N GLY A 58 13.74 13.14 -2.85
CA GLY A 58 12.34 13.13 -3.23
C GLY A 58 11.81 11.80 -3.75
N LYS A 59 12.52 10.67 -3.50
CA LYS A 59 12.10 9.33 -3.95
C LYS A 59 10.67 8.98 -3.51
N SER A 60 10.37 9.09 -2.23
CA SER A 60 9.02 8.84 -1.69
C SER A 60 7.96 9.79 -2.27
N THR A 61 8.34 11.05 -2.51
CA THR A 61 7.46 12.02 -3.14
C THR A 61 7.12 11.60 -4.57
N ALA A 62 8.10 11.10 -5.33
CA ALA A 62 7.90 10.65 -6.71
C ALA A 62 6.94 9.44 -6.79
N VAL A 63 7.11 8.44 -5.92
CA VAL A 63 6.22 7.27 -5.87
C VAL A 63 4.79 7.67 -5.56
N ARG A 64 4.58 8.53 -4.55
CA ARG A 64 3.23 9.01 -4.19
C ARG A 64 2.62 9.89 -5.26
N ALA A 65 3.44 10.71 -5.91
CA ALA A 65 3.02 11.56 -7.02
C ALA A 65 2.60 10.74 -8.23
N LEU A 66 3.34 9.66 -8.55
CA LEU A 66 2.95 8.73 -9.61
C LEU A 66 1.63 8.03 -9.28
N ALA A 67 1.51 7.46 -8.09
CA ALA A 67 0.28 6.77 -7.67
C ALA A 67 -0.97 7.67 -7.75
N ALA A 68 -0.80 8.97 -7.47
CA ALA A 68 -1.88 9.95 -7.60
C ALA A 68 -2.26 10.28 -9.06
N LEU A 69 -1.40 9.96 -10.03
CA LEU A 69 -1.71 10.10 -11.47
C LEU A 69 -2.44 8.88 -12.02
N LEU A 70 -2.32 7.72 -11.36
CA LEU A 70 -2.93 6.50 -11.85
C LEU A 70 -4.45 6.58 -11.69
N PRO A 71 -5.19 5.90 -12.58
CA PRO A 71 -6.62 5.77 -12.43
C PRO A 71 -6.96 5.07 -11.12
N GLU A 72 -8.13 5.38 -10.58
CA GLU A 72 -8.66 4.63 -9.44
C GLU A 72 -8.84 3.16 -9.80
N ILE A 73 -8.51 2.29 -8.88
CA ILE A 73 -8.75 0.86 -9.02
C ILE A 73 -10.17 0.50 -8.58
N GLU A 74 -10.80 -0.43 -9.28
CA GLU A 74 -12.02 -1.07 -8.82
C GLU A 74 -11.65 -2.22 -7.89
N ALA A 75 -12.24 -2.24 -6.70
CA ALA A 75 -11.99 -3.25 -5.69
C ALA A 75 -13.26 -3.61 -4.93
N VAL A 76 -13.33 -4.84 -4.47
CA VAL A 76 -14.39 -5.29 -3.56
C VAL A 76 -14.27 -4.55 -2.24
N GLU A 77 -15.36 -3.94 -1.79
CA GLU A 77 -15.41 -3.20 -0.53
C GLU A 77 -15.11 -4.13 0.65
N GLY A 78 -14.17 -3.72 1.51
CA GLY A 78 -13.72 -4.51 2.66
C GLY A 78 -12.72 -5.62 2.33
N CYS A 79 -12.40 -5.87 1.06
CA CYS A 79 -11.40 -6.88 0.68
C CYS A 79 -9.98 -6.39 1.02
N PRO A 80 -9.23 -7.12 1.85
CA PRO A 80 -7.88 -6.71 2.28
C PRO A 80 -6.83 -6.79 1.17
N VAL A 81 -7.07 -7.62 0.13
CA VAL A 81 -6.17 -7.80 -1.02
C VAL A 81 -6.62 -7.03 -2.26
N ASN A 82 -7.57 -6.11 -2.14
CA ASN A 82 -8.07 -5.28 -3.23
C ASN A 82 -8.57 -6.09 -4.46
N SER A 83 -9.17 -7.26 -4.25
CA SER A 83 -9.72 -8.09 -5.34
C SER A 83 -10.65 -7.26 -6.23
N ALA A 84 -10.54 -7.43 -7.56
CA ALA A 84 -11.37 -6.69 -8.51
C ALA A 84 -12.80 -7.23 -8.58
N ARG A 85 -12.98 -8.51 -8.33
CA ARG A 85 -14.26 -9.22 -8.43
C ARG A 85 -14.53 -10.00 -7.14
N ALA A 86 -15.79 -10.15 -6.78
CA ALA A 86 -16.20 -10.95 -5.62
C ALA A 86 -15.69 -12.41 -5.69
N ALA A 87 -15.63 -12.98 -6.89
CA ALA A 87 -15.12 -14.34 -7.11
C ALA A 87 -13.62 -14.51 -6.84
N ASP A 88 -12.86 -13.41 -6.82
CA ASP A 88 -11.42 -13.42 -6.59
C ASP A 88 -11.08 -13.07 -5.12
N VAL A 89 -12.09 -12.88 -4.27
CA VAL A 89 -11.90 -12.61 -2.84
C VAL A 89 -11.47 -13.90 -2.15
N PRO A 90 -10.34 -13.92 -1.45
CA PRO A 90 -9.92 -15.12 -0.73
C PRO A 90 -10.92 -15.52 0.36
N ASP A 91 -11.10 -16.82 0.59
CA ASP A 91 -12.04 -17.36 1.58
C ASP A 91 -11.75 -16.85 3.01
N TRP A 92 -10.49 -16.57 3.31
CA TRP A 92 -10.06 -16.03 4.60
C TRP A 92 -10.36 -14.53 4.76
N ALA A 93 -10.69 -13.79 3.70
CA ALA A 93 -10.91 -12.33 3.72
C ALA A 93 -12.24 -12.00 4.38
N GLN A 94 -12.19 -11.72 5.68
CA GLN A 94 -13.37 -11.32 6.44
C GLN A 94 -13.73 -9.84 6.18
N GLY A 95 -15.03 -9.56 6.13
CA GLY A 95 -15.55 -8.19 5.95
C GLY A 95 -15.65 -7.72 4.50
N ALA A 96 -15.27 -8.56 3.53
CA ALA A 96 -15.54 -8.28 2.13
C ALA A 96 -17.05 -8.34 1.85
N THR A 97 -17.53 -7.42 1.03
CA THR A 97 -18.93 -7.36 0.58
C THR A 97 -19.03 -7.73 -0.91
N ASP A 98 -20.23 -7.81 -1.46
CA ASP A 98 -20.42 -8.00 -2.92
C ASP A 98 -20.29 -6.68 -3.71
N ARG A 99 -20.05 -5.57 -3.00
CA ARG A 99 -20.03 -4.25 -3.60
C ARG A 99 -18.66 -3.91 -4.17
N ILE A 100 -18.62 -3.46 -5.41
CA ILE A 100 -17.42 -2.90 -6.03
C ILE A 100 -17.37 -1.40 -5.78
N ILE A 101 -16.24 -0.92 -5.29
CA ILE A 101 -15.95 0.49 -5.07
C ILE A 101 -14.75 0.93 -5.90
N ARG A 102 -14.68 2.21 -6.20
CA ARG A 102 -13.48 2.84 -6.76
C ARG A 102 -12.69 3.47 -5.64
N LYS A 103 -11.38 3.23 -5.65
CA LYS A 103 -10.47 3.78 -4.67
C LYS A 103 -9.12 4.13 -5.31
N PRO A 104 -8.37 5.08 -4.75
CA PRO A 104 -7.03 5.40 -5.23
C PRO A 104 -6.12 4.17 -5.21
N THR A 105 -5.19 4.10 -6.17
CA THR A 105 -4.11 3.10 -6.15
C THR A 105 -3.38 3.12 -4.81
N PRO A 106 -3.30 2.01 -4.07
CA PRO A 106 -2.68 1.98 -2.76
C PRO A 106 -1.16 2.18 -2.85
N VAL A 107 -0.63 2.94 -1.91
CA VAL A 107 0.81 3.04 -1.65
C VAL A 107 1.01 2.69 -0.18
N ILE A 108 1.66 1.58 0.06
CA ILE A 108 1.91 1.04 1.38
C ILE A 108 3.38 1.25 1.72
N ASP A 109 3.66 1.89 2.84
CA ASP A 109 5.02 2.04 3.34
C ASP A 109 5.42 0.80 4.14
N LEU A 110 6.61 0.28 3.86
CA LEU A 110 7.24 -0.75 4.69
C LEU A 110 8.04 -0.05 5.81
N PRO A 111 7.65 -0.21 7.08
CA PRO A 111 8.39 0.41 8.17
C PRO A 111 9.72 -0.33 8.43
N LEU A 112 10.73 0.41 8.85
CA LEU A 112 11.99 -0.18 9.32
C LEU A 112 11.74 -1.06 10.56
N GLY A 113 12.44 -2.20 10.64
CA GLY A 113 12.27 -3.14 11.75
C GLY A 113 10.95 -3.91 11.73
N VAL A 114 10.29 -3.99 10.58
CA VAL A 114 9.13 -4.84 10.38
C VAL A 114 9.52 -6.30 10.48
N THR A 115 8.66 -7.11 11.09
CA THR A 115 8.83 -8.59 11.13
C THR A 115 8.26 -9.21 9.87
N GLU A 116 8.76 -10.40 9.51
CA GLU A 116 8.30 -11.16 8.35
C GLU A 116 6.79 -11.36 8.36
N ASP A 117 6.22 -11.82 9.48
CA ASP A 117 4.77 -12.01 9.64
C ASP A 117 3.95 -10.79 9.26
N ARG A 118 4.46 -9.60 9.53
CA ARG A 118 3.79 -8.35 9.17
C ARG A 118 3.91 -8.02 7.68
N VAL A 119 4.95 -8.52 7.03
CA VAL A 119 5.16 -8.33 5.58
C VAL A 119 4.29 -9.29 4.80
N VAL A 120 4.41 -10.58 5.09
CA VAL A 120 3.76 -11.68 4.36
C VAL A 120 2.31 -11.87 4.81
N GLY A 121 2.08 -11.75 6.11
CA GLY A 121 0.89 -12.17 6.82
C GLY A 121 1.15 -13.39 7.68
N ALA A 122 0.26 -13.66 8.61
CA ALA A 122 0.40 -14.77 9.55
C ALA A 122 -0.94 -15.45 9.84
N LEU A 123 -0.88 -16.68 10.31
CA LEU A 123 -2.05 -17.36 10.88
C LEU A 123 -2.39 -16.74 12.26
N ASP A 124 -3.63 -16.38 12.47
CA ASP A 124 -4.15 -15.97 13.78
C ASP A 124 -4.27 -17.19 14.70
N ILE A 125 -3.16 -17.44 15.42
CA ILE A 125 -3.06 -18.60 16.32
C ILE A 125 -4.07 -18.48 17.47
N GLU A 126 -4.36 -17.28 17.95
CA GLU A 126 -5.32 -17.07 19.05
C GLU A 126 -6.73 -17.48 18.63
N ARG A 127 -7.17 -17.12 17.43
CA ARG A 127 -8.47 -17.54 16.89
C ARG A 127 -8.49 -19.02 16.56
N ALA A 128 -7.39 -19.57 16.05
CA ALA A 128 -7.29 -21.01 15.79
C ALA A 128 -7.43 -21.82 17.07
N LEU A 129 -6.81 -21.39 18.17
CA LEU A 129 -6.86 -22.10 19.45
C LEU A 129 -8.18 -21.88 20.21
N THR A 130 -8.77 -20.68 20.13
CA THR A 130 -9.98 -20.36 20.92
C THR A 130 -11.26 -20.76 20.21
N ARG A 131 -11.31 -20.71 18.88
CA ARG A 131 -12.52 -20.94 18.08
C ARG A 131 -12.41 -22.12 17.13
N GLY A 132 -11.24 -22.74 16.98
CA GLY A 132 -11.01 -23.79 16.00
C GLY A 132 -11.09 -23.32 14.54
N GLU A 133 -11.05 -22.01 14.31
CA GLU A 133 -11.14 -21.40 12.99
C GLU A 133 -9.76 -21.00 12.47
N LYS A 134 -9.40 -21.44 11.27
CA LYS A 134 -8.20 -20.94 10.60
C LYS A 134 -8.48 -19.52 10.13
N ALA A 135 -7.98 -18.53 10.84
CA ALA A 135 -8.01 -17.13 10.43
C ALA A 135 -6.60 -16.70 9.96
N PHE A 136 -6.55 -15.93 8.89
CA PHE A 136 -5.33 -15.37 8.36
C PHE A 136 -5.35 -13.85 8.55
N GLU A 137 -4.25 -13.29 9.07
CA GLU A 137 -4.03 -11.86 9.18
C GLU A 137 -3.18 -11.40 7.98
N PRO A 138 -3.74 -10.64 7.02
CA PRO A 138 -3.03 -10.24 5.83
C PRO A 138 -1.91 -9.23 6.14
N GLY A 139 -0.73 -9.48 5.58
CA GLY A 139 0.44 -8.62 5.70
C GLY A 139 0.40 -7.37 4.83
N LEU A 140 1.52 -6.66 4.80
CA LEU A 140 1.68 -5.43 4.00
C LEU A 140 1.66 -5.72 2.50
N LEU A 141 2.20 -6.88 2.06
CA LEU A 141 2.16 -7.32 0.66
C LEU A 141 0.72 -7.46 0.17
N ALA A 142 -0.14 -8.12 0.95
CA ALA A 142 -1.55 -8.26 0.63
C ALA A 142 -2.25 -6.89 0.49
N ARG A 143 -1.94 -5.95 1.38
CA ARG A 143 -2.48 -4.59 1.35
C ARG A 143 -1.97 -3.77 0.17
N ALA A 144 -0.72 -4.04 -0.29
CA ALA A 144 -0.11 -3.39 -1.43
C ALA A 144 -0.57 -3.96 -2.78
N ASN A 145 -1.29 -5.08 -2.76
CA ASN A 145 -1.76 -5.72 -3.99
C ASN A 145 -2.52 -4.74 -4.89
N ARG A 146 -2.19 -4.74 -6.18
CA ARG A 146 -2.67 -3.80 -7.20
C ARG A 146 -2.28 -2.34 -6.94
N GLY A 147 -1.16 -2.15 -6.24
CA GLY A 147 -0.59 -0.84 -5.90
C GLY A 147 0.92 -0.90 -5.77
N TYR A 148 1.46 -0.13 -4.86
CA TYR A 148 2.90 -0.05 -4.62
C TYR A 148 3.23 -0.34 -3.17
N LEU A 149 4.24 -1.19 -2.95
CA LEU A 149 4.94 -1.29 -1.69
C LEU A 149 6.18 -0.39 -1.77
N TYR A 150 6.23 0.66 -0.96
CA TYR A 150 7.37 1.56 -0.89
C TYR A 150 8.27 1.16 0.26
N ILE A 151 9.53 0.90 -0.07
CA ILE A 151 10.56 0.53 0.89
C ILE A 151 11.60 1.65 0.92
N ASP A 152 11.72 2.32 2.05
CA ASP A 152 12.80 3.28 2.26
C ASP A 152 13.99 2.57 2.90
N GLU A 153 15.19 2.89 2.41
CA GLU A 153 16.44 2.34 2.95
C GLU A 153 16.44 0.80 3.00
N VAL A 154 16.20 0.15 1.87
CA VAL A 154 16.19 -1.32 1.74
C VAL A 154 17.44 -2.00 2.34
N ASN A 155 18.58 -1.29 2.34
CA ASN A 155 19.85 -1.73 2.94
C ASN A 155 19.81 -1.85 4.47
N LEU A 156 18.77 -1.40 5.13
CA LEU A 156 18.56 -1.55 6.58
C LEU A 156 17.61 -2.69 6.94
N LEU A 157 17.03 -3.35 5.93
CA LEU A 157 16.23 -4.55 6.15
C LEU A 157 17.15 -5.76 6.42
N GLU A 158 16.61 -6.74 7.10
CA GLU A 158 17.26 -8.03 7.27
C GLU A 158 17.32 -8.78 5.94
N ASP A 159 18.43 -9.49 5.68
CA ASP A 159 18.72 -10.13 4.39
C ASP A 159 17.56 -11.04 3.93
N HIS A 160 17.00 -11.83 4.85
CA HIS A 160 15.88 -12.74 4.52
C HIS A 160 14.62 -12.00 4.05
N LEU A 161 14.36 -10.79 4.59
CA LEU A 161 13.23 -9.97 4.12
C LEU A 161 13.50 -9.39 2.74
N VAL A 162 14.75 -9.03 2.45
CA VAL A 162 15.13 -8.55 1.11
C VAL A 162 14.94 -9.66 0.08
N ASP A 163 15.45 -10.88 0.38
CA ASP A 163 15.29 -12.03 -0.50
C ASP A 163 13.82 -12.34 -0.78
N LEU A 164 12.99 -12.39 0.27
CA LEU A 164 11.55 -12.60 0.16
C LEU A 164 10.88 -11.53 -0.73
N LEU A 165 11.23 -10.26 -0.52
CA LEU A 165 10.63 -9.16 -1.30
C LEU A 165 11.06 -9.22 -2.77
N ILE A 166 12.29 -9.65 -3.06
CA ILE A 166 12.79 -9.86 -4.43
C ILE A 166 12.03 -11.02 -5.08
N ASP A 167 11.84 -12.13 -4.38
CA ASP A 167 11.10 -13.29 -4.90
C ASP A 167 9.64 -12.92 -5.21
N VAL A 168 8.98 -12.19 -4.31
CA VAL A 168 7.61 -11.71 -4.55
C VAL A 168 7.56 -10.74 -5.73
N ALA A 169 8.54 -9.85 -5.87
CA ALA A 169 8.61 -8.93 -6.98
C ALA A 169 8.83 -9.65 -8.32
N ALA A 170 9.59 -10.75 -8.32
CA ALA A 170 9.88 -11.53 -9.51
C ALA A 170 8.74 -12.47 -9.92
N SER A 171 8.10 -13.13 -8.93
CA SER A 171 7.04 -14.12 -9.18
C SER A 171 5.65 -13.48 -9.29
N GLY A 172 5.42 -12.36 -8.61
CA GLY A 172 4.09 -11.77 -8.41
C GLY A 172 3.24 -12.55 -7.39
N GLU A 173 3.81 -13.53 -6.70
CA GLU A 173 3.11 -14.40 -5.76
C GLU A 173 3.71 -14.27 -4.36
N ASN A 174 2.85 -14.26 -3.35
CA ASN A 174 3.22 -14.30 -1.94
C ASN A 174 2.73 -15.62 -1.34
N VAL A 175 3.65 -16.52 -1.03
CA VAL A 175 3.36 -17.81 -0.40
C VAL A 175 3.52 -17.68 1.11
N VAL A 176 2.50 -18.09 1.86
CA VAL A 176 2.50 -18.10 3.33
C VAL A 176 2.41 -19.53 3.80
N GLU A 177 3.40 -20.00 4.57
CA GLU A 177 3.45 -21.34 5.15
C GLU A 177 2.69 -21.44 6.48
#